data_dd55d6afa8d02dd14fb47af1ae9bc87e
#
_entry.id   dd55d6afa8d02dd14fb47af1ae9bc87e
#
_cell.length_a   1.000
_cell.length_b   1.000
_cell.length_c   1.000
_cell.angle_alpha   90.00
_cell.angle_beta   90.00
_cell.angle_gamma   90.00
#
_symmetry.space_group_name_H-M   'P 1'
#
loop_
_entity.id
_entity.type
_entity.pdbx_description
1 polymer ?
#
loop_
_entity_poly.entity_id
_entity_poly.type
_entity_poly.pdbx_seq_one_letter_code
_entity_poly.pdbx_strand_id
1 'polypeptide(L)'
;MNDSLLIARNVKKTINYIEKNIYNFLNEYKVLKERIINSCYDILENIYRANLDQNVFYKKEILVQIKMLNYYLKQALDKEIITKKKFLSYGNHLLEIHNMVNSWCGYEKSE
;
A
#
# COMPACT_ATOMS: atom_id res chain seq x y z
N MET A 1 0.38 9.57 -18.62
CA MET A 1 -0.43 9.82 -17.85
C MET A 1 -0.86 8.86 -17.19
N ASN A 2 -1.01 8.15 -17.55
CA ASN A 2 -1.78 7.39 -17.24
C ASN A 2 -1.43 6.31 -16.33
N ASP A 3 -0.08 5.91 -16.19
CA ASP A 3 0.37 4.92 -15.23
C ASP A 3 0.13 5.37 -13.80
N SER A 4 0.45 6.65 -13.49
CA SER A 4 0.23 7.17 -12.14
C SER A 4 -1.26 7.22 -11.80
N LEU A 5 -2.12 7.58 -12.75
CA LEU A 5 -3.55 7.61 -12.51
C LEU A 5 -4.12 6.22 -12.29
N LEU A 6 -3.65 5.24 -13.07
CA LEU A 6 -4.08 3.86 -12.93
C LEU A 6 -3.63 3.28 -11.59
N ILE A 7 -2.38 3.57 -11.20
CA ILE A 7 -1.83 3.13 -9.92
C ILE A 7 -2.66 3.73 -8.77
N ALA A 8 -2.95 5.04 -8.84
CA ALA A 8 -3.75 5.70 -7.82
C ALA A 8 -5.14 5.06 -7.69
N ARG A 9 -5.75 4.69 -8.79
CA ARG A 9 -7.05 4.02 -8.78
C ARG A 9 -6.97 2.68 -8.06
N ASN A 10 -5.94 1.89 -8.38
CA ASN A 10 -5.75 0.59 -7.74
C ASN A 10 -5.45 0.72 -6.24
N VAL A 11 -4.65 1.73 -5.87
CA VAL A 11 -4.36 1.97 -4.46
C VAL A 11 -5.63 2.34 -3.70
N LYS A 12 -6.48 3.20 -4.28
CA LYS A 12 -7.74 3.57 -3.63
C LYS A 12 -8.63 2.36 -3.40
N LYS A 13 -8.72 1.46 -4.38
CA LYS A 13 -9.49 0.24 -4.21
C LYS A 13 -8.93 -0.63 -3.10
N THR A 14 -7.61 -0.76 -3.05
CA THR A 14 -6.93 -1.56 -2.03
C THR A 14 -7.14 -0.95 -0.65
N ILE A 15 -7.03 0.38 -0.53
CA ILE A 15 -7.28 1.06 0.74
C ILE A 15 -8.70 0.78 1.23
N ASN A 16 -9.68 0.95 0.37
CA ASN A 16 -11.08 0.72 0.73
C ASN A 16 -11.29 -0.73 1.18
N TYR A 17 -10.69 -1.67 0.49
CA TYR A 17 -10.80 -3.08 0.81
C TYR A 17 -10.19 -3.39 2.18
N ILE A 18 -8.98 -2.88 2.43
CA ILE A 18 -8.30 -3.10 3.70
C ILE A 18 -9.06 -2.43 4.85
N GLU A 19 -9.42 -1.15 4.70
CA GLU A 19 -10.14 -0.42 5.74
C GLU A 19 -11.42 -1.11 6.15
N LYS A 20 -12.19 -1.57 5.17
CA LYS A 20 -13.46 -2.25 5.42
C LYS A 20 -13.25 -3.48 6.31
N ASN A 21 -12.15 -4.19 6.10
CA ASN A 21 -11.91 -5.45 6.81
C ASN A 21 -11.27 -5.25 8.19
N ILE A 22 -10.51 -4.17 8.38
CA ILE A 22 -9.84 -3.93 9.67
C ILE A 22 -10.62 -3.00 10.58
N TYR A 23 -11.74 -2.48 10.11
CA TYR A 23 -12.56 -1.53 10.85
C TYR A 23 -12.91 -2.03 12.25
N ASN A 24 -13.15 -3.33 12.37
CA ASN A 24 -13.60 -3.93 13.62
C ASN A 24 -12.48 -4.45 14.53
N PHE A 25 -11.24 -4.02 14.31
CA PHE A 25 -10.15 -4.39 15.21
C PHE A 25 -10.48 -3.90 16.63
N LEU A 26 -10.20 -4.76 17.61
CA LEU A 26 -10.42 -4.43 19.02
C LEU A 26 -9.53 -3.25 19.43
N ASN A 27 -9.96 -2.51 20.46
CA ASN A 27 -9.22 -1.35 20.95
C ASN A 27 -7.78 -1.66 21.34
N GLU A 28 -7.51 -2.85 21.83
CA GLU A 28 -6.15 -3.26 22.20
C GLU A 28 -5.21 -3.28 20.98
N TYR A 29 -5.75 -3.32 19.77
CA TYR A 29 -4.97 -3.32 18.53
C TYR A 29 -5.06 -1.99 17.79
N LYS A 30 -5.48 -0.94 18.49
CA LYS A 30 -5.69 0.37 17.88
C LYS A 30 -4.44 0.91 17.20
N VAL A 31 -3.28 0.76 17.84
CA VAL A 31 -2.02 1.26 17.28
C VAL A 31 -1.69 0.55 15.96
N LEU A 32 -1.84 -0.77 15.94
CA LEU A 32 -1.59 -1.54 14.71
C LEU A 32 -2.56 -1.15 13.60
N LYS A 33 -3.84 -0.98 13.94
CA LYS A 33 -4.85 -0.53 12.99
C LYS A 33 -4.47 0.82 12.38
N GLU A 34 -4.07 1.78 13.21
CA GLU A 34 -3.68 3.11 12.75
C GLU A 34 -2.46 3.06 11.84
N ARG A 35 -1.47 2.21 12.17
CA ARG A 35 -0.29 2.06 11.32
C ARG A 35 -0.63 1.49 9.95
N ILE A 36 -1.54 0.51 9.91
CA ILE A 36 -2.00 -0.06 8.64
C ILE A 36 -2.68 1.02 7.80
N ILE A 37 -3.61 1.75 8.38
CA ILE A 37 -4.36 2.77 7.67
C ILE A 37 -3.43 3.89 7.21
N ASN A 38 -2.56 4.36 8.08
CA ASN A 38 -1.63 5.44 7.73
C ASN A 38 -0.69 5.04 6.60
N SER A 39 -0.19 3.79 6.62
CA SER A 39 0.66 3.30 5.52
C SER A 39 -0.08 3.30 4.19
N CYS A 40 -1.36 2.93 4.20
CA CYS A 40 -2.18 2.96 2.99
C CYS A 40 -2.26 4.38 2.41
N TYR A 41 -2.55 5.36 3.26
CA TYR A 41 -2.69 6.74 2.79
C TYR A 41 -1.35 7.35 2.41
N ASP A 42 -0.26 6.95 3.09
CA ASP A 42 1.09 7.40 2.71
C ASP A 42 1.45 6.92 1.31
N ILE A 43 1.07 5.68 0.97
CA ILE A 43 1.28 5.17 -0.38
C ILE A 43 0.57 6.07 -1.40
N LEU A 44 -0.70 6.37 -1.16
CA LEU A 44 -1.48 7.21 -2.07
C LEU A 44 -0.90 8.62 -2.18
N GLU A 45 -0.52 9.21 -1.06
CA GLU A 45 0.06 10.55 -1.05
C GLU A 45 1.33 10.59 -1.88
N ASN A 46 2.21 9.61 -1.73
CA ASN A 46 3.46 9.57 -2.47
C ASN A 46 3.25 9.35 -3.97
N ILE A 47 2.17 8.66 -4.35
CA ILE A 47 1.83 8.53 -5.76
C ILE A 47 1.50 9.91 -6.34
N TYR A 48 0.71 10.71 -5.63
CA TYR A 48 0.40 12.06 -6.08
C TYR A 48 1.64 12.95 -6.11
N ARG A 49 2.51 12.85 -5.10
CA ARG A 49 3.75 13.62 -5.08
C ARG A 49 4.65 13.25 -6.25
N ALA A 50 4.80 11.95 -6.50
CA ALA A 50 5.62 11.47 -7.61
C ALA A 50 5.09 11.95 -8.95
N ASN A 51 3.78 12.00 -9.08
CA ASN A 51 3.15 12.45 -10.33
C ASN A 51 3.40 13.94 -10.57
N LEU A 52 3.34 14.75 -9.51
CA LEU A 52 3.54 16.19 -9.62
C LEU A 52 5.00 16.55 -9.84
N ASP A 53 5.89 15.96 -9.04
CA ASP A 53 7.31 16.33 -9.07
C ASP A 53 8.14 15.50 -10.03
N GLN A 54 7.60 14.35 -10.44
CA GLN A 54 8.29 13.38 -11.28
C GLN A 54 9.67 13.00 -10.71
N ASN A 55 9.74 12.96 -9.38
CA ASN A 55 10.96 12.65 -8.65
C ASN A 55 10.92 11.18 -8.22
N VAL A 56 11.95 10.44 -8.63
CA VAL A 56 12.04 9.02 -8.33
C VAL A 56 12.08 8.75 -6.83
N PHE A 57 12.47 9.72 -6.03
CA PHE A 57 12.48 9.58 -4.57
C PHE A 57 11.11 9.15 -4.04
N TYR A 58 10.04 9.80 -4.52
CA TYR A 58 8.69 9.48 -4.05
C TYR A 58 8.26 8.09 -4.47
N LYS A 59 8.69 7.64 -5.64
CA LYS A 59 8.38 6.28 -6.10
C LYS A 59 9.07 5.24 -5.22
N LYS A 60 10.31 5.51 -4.82
CA LYS A 60 11.03 4.62 -3.90
C LYS A 60 10.36 4.60 -2.52
N GLU A 61 9.83 5.75 -2.08
CA GLU A 61 9.09 5.81 -0.82
C GLU A 61 7.85 4.94 -0.86
N ILE A 62 7.16 4.90 -2.00
CA ILE A 62 6.01 4.02 -2.16
C ILE A 62 6.41 2.57 -1.92
N LEU A 63 7.53 2.15 -2.50
CA LEU A 63 8.01 0.77 -2.35
C LEU A 63 8.35 0.44 -0.90
N VAL A 64 8.95 1.40 -0.18
CA VAL A 64 9.23 1.23 1.25
C VAL A 64 7.92 1.10 2.02
N GLN A 65 6.94 1.95 1.75
CA GLN A 65 5.66 1.90 2.46
C GLN A 65 4.90 0.61 2.18
N ILE A 66 5.01 0.07 0.99
CA ILE A 66 4.41 -1.24 0.71
C ILE A 66 5.05 -2.32 1.58
N LYS A 67 6.36 -2.30 1.75
CA LYS A 67 7.06 -3.24 2.63
C LYS A 67 6.60 -3.08 4.08
N MET A 68 6.47 -1.84 4.54
CA MET A 68 6.01 -1.58 5.91
C MET A 68 4.59 -2.06 6.11
N LEU A 69 3.72 -1.82 5.14
CA LEU A 69 2.34 -2.27 5.22
C LEU A 69 2.27 -3.81 5.28
N ASN A 70 3.06 -4.49 4.46
CA ASN A 70 3.13 -5.95 4.51
C ASN A 70 3.59 -6.42 5.89
N TYR A 71 4.54 -5.74 6.49
CA TYR A 71 5.02 -6.08 7.83
C TYR A 71 3.91 -5.94 8.87
N TYR A 72 3.15 -4.84 8.82
CA TYR A 72 2.05 -4.64 9.76
C TYR A 72 0.94 -5.67 9.57
N LEU A 73 0.65 -6.02 8.31
CA LEU A 73 -0.35 -7.05 8.03
C LEU A 73 0.12 -8.43 8.52
N LYS A 74 1.42 -8.71 8.42
CA LYS A 74 1.98 -9.95 8.97
C LYS A 74 1.83 -9.98 10.49
N GLN A 75 2.03 -8.85 11.15
CA GLN A 75 1.79 -8.75 12.59
C GLN A 75 0.33 -9.04 12.92
N ALA A 76 -0.60 -8.52 12.13
CA ALA A 76 -2.01 -8.79 12.33
C ALA A 76 -2.32 -10.27 12.15
N LEU A 77 -1.69 -10.91 11.18
CA LEU A 77 -1.84 -12.35 10.98
C LEU A 77 -1.30 -13.14 12.19
N ASP A 78 -0.11 -12.77 12.66
CA ASP A 78 0.52 -13.47 13.79
C ASP A 78 -0.28 -13.32 15.07
N LYS A 79 -1.01 -12.22 15.21
CA LYS A 79 -1.90 -11.98 16.36
C LYS A 79 -3.30 -12.57 16.13
N GLU A 80 -3.49 -13.23 15.00
CA GLU A 80 -4.75 -13.87 14.64
C GLU A 80 -5.92 -12.88 14.53
N ILE A 81 -5.62 -11.61 14.21
CA ILE A 81 -6.63 -10.57 14.01
C ILE A 81 -7.21 -10.65 12.61
N ILE A 82 -6.41 -11.09 11.65
CA ILE A 82 -6.87 -11.33 10.27
C ILE A 82 -6.60 -12.79 9.93
N THR A 83 -7.39 -13.32 9.01
CA THR A 83 -7.20 -14.70 8.54
C THR A 83 -6.07 -14.78 7.54
N LYS A 84 -5.52 -15.99 7.38
CA LYS A 84 -4.50 -16.22 6.35
C LYS A 84 -5.04 -15.89 4.96
N LYS A 85 -6.30 -16.20 4.71
CA LYS A 85 -6.93 -15.92 3.42
C LYS A 85 -6.93 -14.42 3.13
N LYS A 86 -7.28 -13.59 4.12
CA LYS A 86 -7.26 -12.14 3.96
C LYS A 86 -5.85 -11.61 3.81
N PHE A 87 -4.91 -12.14 4.61
CA PHE A 87 -3.50 -11.74 4.50
C PHE A 87 -2.98 -11.96 3.07
N LEU A 88 -3.26 -13.14 2.50
CA LEU A 88 -2.82 -13.45 1.14
C LEU A 88 -3.51 -12.57 0.11
N SER A 89 -4.79 -12.27 0.32
CA SER A 89 -5.52 -11.38 -0.59
C SER A 89 -4.95 -9.97 -0.59
N TYR A 90 -4.68 -9.42 0.59
CA TYR A 90 -4.05 -8.10 0.70
C TYR A 90 -2.68 -8.10 0.04
N GLY A 91 -1.90 -9.16 0.28
CA GLY A 91 -0.57 -9.30 -0.30
C GLY A 91 -0.60 -9.29 -1.83
N ASN A 92 -1.60 -9.95 -2.42
CA ASN A 92 -1.75 -9.95 -3.87
C ASN A 92 -2.05 -8.56 -4.42
N HIS A 93 -2.92 -7.81 -3.75
CA HIS A 93 -3.20 -6.43 -4.15
C HIS A 93 -1.95 -5.56 -4.06
N LEU A 94 -1.19 -5.71 -2.98
CA LEU A 94 0.03 -4.92 -2.78
C LEU A 94 1.11 -5.31 -3.77
N LEU A 95 1.21 -6.59 -4.12
CA LEU A 95 2.16 -7.05 -5.13
C LEU A 95 1.85 -6.43 -6.50
N GLU A 96 0.59 -6.35 -6.85
CA GLU A 96 0.18 -5.72 -8.10
C GLU A 96 0.60 -4.24 -8.12
N ILE A 97 0.33 -3.52 -7.03
CA ILE A 97 0.73 -2.12 -6.92
C ILE A 97 2.24 -1.99 -6.98
N HIS A 98 2.97 -2.85 -6.28
CA HIS A 98 4.43 -2.88 -6.29
C HIS A 98 4.96 -3.02 -7.71
N ASN A 99 4.40 -3.95 -8.48
CA ASN A 99 4.84 -4.18 -9.85
C ASN A 99 4.55 -2.98 -10.74
N MET A 100 3.39 -2.33 -10.56
CA MET A 100 3.05 -1.14 -11.32
C MET A 100 4.01 0.01 -11.01
N VAL A 101 4.34 0.20 -9.74
CA VAL A 101 5.29 1.25 -9.34
C VAL A 101 6.69 0.96 -9.87
N ASN A 102 7.12 -0.30 -9.81
CA ASN A 102 8.41 -0.71 -10.36
C ASN A 102 8.50 -0.42 -11.86
N SER A 103 7.46 -0.73 -12.60
CA SER A 103 7.42 -0.43 -14.04
C SER A 103 7.53 1.06 -14.29
N TRP A 104 6.85 1.84 -13.48
CA TRP A 104 6.89 3.30 -13.55
C TRP A 104 8.32 3.81 -13.30
N CYS A 105 8.99 3.31 -12.25
CA CYS A 105 10.38 3.67 -11.96
C CYS A 105 11.33 3.23 -13.07
N GLY A 106 11.14 2.01 -13.55
CA GLY A 106 11.98 1.45 -14.61
C GLY A 106 11.87 2.24 -15.91
N TYR A 107 10.66 2.64 -16.24
CA TYR A 107 10.41 3.44 -17.42
C TYR A 107 11.19 4.76 -17.36
N GLU A 108 11.13 5.43 -16.23
CA GLU A 108 11.86 6.70 -16.06
C GLU A 108 13.37 6.52 -16.07
N LYS A 109 13.85 5.41 -15.53
CA LYS A 109 15.30 5.13 -15.55
C LYS A 109 15.81 4.88 -16.94
N SER A 110 14.97 4.35 -17.81
CA SER A 110 15.41 4.05 -19.19
C SER A 110 15.49 5.31 -20.05
N GLU A 111 14.93 6.37 -19.59
CA GLU A 111 15.04 7.65 -20.28
C GLU A 111 16.32 8.35 -19.89
#